data_d482b60f8e1b86e6d7cce9108ef2bf5d
#
_entry.id   d482b60f8e1b86e6d7cce9108ef2bf5d
#
_cell.length_a   1.000
_cell.length_b   1.000
_cell.length_c   1.000
_cell.angle_alpha   90.00
_cell.angle_beta   90.00
_cell.angle_gamma   90.00
#
_symmetry.space_group_name_H-M   'P 1'
#
loop_
_entity.id
_entity.type
_entity.pdbx_description
1 polymer ?
#
loop_
_entity_poly.entity_id
_entity_poly.type
_entity_poly.pdbx_seq_one_letter_code
_entity_poly.pdbx_strand_id
1 'polypeptide(L)'
;MQPRRSLRRRSVAPCALALGAMHAAGAPASQQPLWEFGLGIGAVVFNDYRGATGVHGYPLPVPYFIYRGDILRADRDGLHGRLLNQRYVEFDLSANATAPVFSRNSAPRSGMPNLASTLEFGPSLQWHLWRAGDGRLRLDLRTPVRNAVTLASPPRSIGWVFAPNLSLDYRATGRAAGWNLGLLGGPLYAQRRYHDYFYSVAPQYATQSRPEYQAPGGYAGSQLLLAVSKRYPDYWIGAYLRHDWLQGALFIDSPLVQQRSYWSGGIAIVWMISASASMVDSDD
;
A
#
# COMPACT_ATOMS: atom_id res chain seq x y z
N MET A 1 44.67 -27.21 -19.94
CA MET A 1 43.22 -27.25 -19.64
C MET A 1 43.04 -27.05 -18.14
N GLN A 2 42.78 -25.81 -17.70
CA GLN A 2 42.52 -25.50 -16.29
C GLN A 2 41.07 -25.13 -16.13
N PRO A 3 40.36 -25.62 -15.10
CA PRO A 3 38.95 -25.24 -14.87
C PRO A 3 38.85 -23.88 -14.20
N ARG A 4 38.01 -22.98 -14.75
CA ARG A 4 37.68 -21.70 -14.20
C ARG A 4 36.85 -21.87 -12.93
N ARG A 5 37.34 -21.35 -11.80
CA ARG A 5 36.58 -21.23 -10.53
C ARG A 5 35.57 -20.10 -10.65
N SER A 6 34.28 -20.43 -10.48
CA SER A 6 33.19 -19.48 -10.35
C SER A 6 33.17 -18.88 -8.95
N LEU A 7 33.32 -17.58 -8.84
CA LEU A 7 33.17 -16.82 -7.60
C LEU A 7 31.64 -16.73 -7.25
N ARG A 8 31.24 -17.43 -6.20
CA ARG A 8 29.92 -17.25 -5.57
C ARG A 8 29.91 -15.92 -4.82
N ARG A 9 29.13 -14.96 -5.27
CA ARG A 9 28.81 -13.73 -4.52
C ARG A 9 27.76 -14.04 -3.45
N ARG A 10 28.09 -13.74 -2.20
CA ARG A 10 27.15 -13.73 -1.07
C ARG A 10 26.42 -12.40 -1.07
N SER A 11 25.08 -12.42 -1.07
CA SER A 11 24.24 -11.22 -0.99
C SER A 11 23.62 -11.07 0.39
N VAL A 12 23.62 -9.83 0.86
CA VAL A 12 23.03 -9.36 2.12
C VAL A 12 21.67 -8.74 1.79
N ALA A 13 20.63 -9.09 2.54
CA ALA A 13 19.25 -8.63 2.34
C ALA A 13 18.97 -7.32 3.07
N PRO A 14 18.26 -6.36 2.49
CA PRO A 14 17.61 -5.26 3.20
C PRO A 14 16.08 -5.35 3.19
N CYS A 15 15.47 -4.78 4.19
CA CYS A 15 14.03 -4.64 4.43
C CYS A 15 13.30 -3.88 3.31
N ALA A 16 12.19 -4.43 2.85
CA ALA A 16 11.32 -3.83 1.82
C ALA A 16 10.12 -3.11 2.44
N LEU A 17 9.89 -1.88 2.02
CA LEU A 17 8.65 -1.13 2.24
C LEU A 17 7.64 -1.51 1.15
N ALA A 18 6.48 -1.98 1.55
CA ALA A 18 5.42 -2.44 0.66
C ALA A 18 4.66 -1.26 0.04
N LEU A 19 4.77 -1.11 -1.27
CA LEU A 19 3.76 -0.40 -2.08
C LEU A 19 2.68 -1.43 -2.43
N GLY A 20 1.52 -1.28 -1.79
CA GLY A 20 0.42 -2.21 -1.92
C GLY A 20 -0.18 -2.31 -3.33
N ALA A 21 -0.60 -3.50 -3.65
CA ALA A 21 -1.57 -3.94 -4.64
C ALA A 21 -1.18 -3.84 -6.11
N MET A 22 -0.40 -4.83 -6.61
CA MET A 22 -0.49 -5.22 -8.04
C MET A 22 -0.01 -6.65 -8.24
N HIS A 23 -0.93 -7.54 -8.63
CA HIS A 23 -0.60 -8.92 -8.95
C HIS A 23 0.17 -9.04 -10.27
N ALA A 24 1.26 -9.77 -10.26
CA ALA A 24 1.81 -10.36 -11.48
C ALA A 24 1.38 -11.82 -11.50
N ALA A 25 0.59 -12.12 -12.50
CA ALA A 25 0.04 -13.43 -12.65
C ALA A 25 0.78 -14.29 -13.64
N GLY A 26 0.98 -15.53 -13.25
CA GLY A 26 1.64 -16.55 -14.01
C GLY A 26 0.95 -16.94 -15.31
N ALA A 27 1.74 -17.32 -16.28
CA ALA A 27 1.41 -18.27 -17.34
C ALA A 27 1.06 -19.64 -16.70
N PRO A 28 0.46 -20.59 -17.44
CA PRO A 28 0.10 -21.90 -16.89
C PRO A 28 1.32 -22.56 -16.26
N ALA A 29 1.19 -23.00 -14.99
CA ALA A 29 2.18 -23.72 -14.17
C ALA A 29 3.64 -23.53 -14.64
N SER A 30 4.14 -22.33 -14.64
CA SER A 30 5.53 -22.05 -14.97
C SER A 30 6.32 -22.04 -13.66
N GLN A 31 7.35 -22.86 -13.62
CA GLN A 31 8.31 -22.81 -12.53
C GLN A 31 8.86 -21.39 -12.42
N GLN A 32 8.68 -20.78 -11.25
CA GLN A 32 9.17 -19.45 -10.95
C GLN A 32 10.25 -19.52 -9.85
N PRO A 33 11.21 -18.57 -9.84
CA PRO A 33 12.19 -18.52 -8.77
C PRO A 33 11.52 -18.43 -7.39
N LEU A 34 12.02 -19.17 -6.41
CA LEU A 34 11.55 -19.14 -5.02
C LEU A 34 11.58 -17.70 -4.47
N TRP A 35 12.58 -16.91 -4.84
CA TRP A 35 12.61 -15.49 -4.52
C TRP A 35 13.24 -14.67 -5.66
N GLU A 36 12.77 -13.44 -5.77
CA GLU A 36 13.28 -12.40 -6.68
C GLU A 36 13.57 -11.13 -5.90
N PHE A 37 14.67 -10.48 -6.20
CA PHE A 37 15.05 -9.18 -5.67
C PHE A 37 15.34 -8.19 -6.80
N GLY A 38 14.80 -6.98 -6.65
CA GLY A 38 15.02 -5.88 -7.56
C GLY A 38 15.18 -4.56 -6.82
N LEU A 39 15.71 -3.58 -7.51
CA LEU A 39 15.78 -2.20 -7.06
C LEU A 39 15.35 -1.28 -8.19
N GLY A 40 14.60 -0.26 -7.86
CA GLY A 40 14.09 0.67 -8.84
C GLY A 40 13.99 2.08 -8.32
N ILE A 41 13.43 2.91 -9.17
CA ILE A 41 13.07 4.29 -8.87
C ILE A 41 11.59 4.50 -9.17
N GLY A 42 10.96 5.34 -8.38
CA GLY A 42 9.58 5.75 -8.58
C GLY A 42 9.38 7.22 -8.25
N ALA A 43 8.22 7.70 -8.59
CA ALA A 43 7.74 9.00 -8.18
C ALA A 43 6.30 8.86 -7.69
N VAL A 44 5.99 9.53 -6.57
CA VAL A 44 4.65 9.55 -6.01
C VAL A 44 4.20 10.98 -5.78
N VAL A 45 2.91 11.23 -5.99
CA VAL A 45 2.26 12.52 -5.70
C VAL A 45 1.08 12.25 -4.79
N PHE A 46 1.06 12.92 -3.65
CA PHE A 46 -0.01 12.79 -2.65
C PHE A 46 -0.16 14.05 -1.81
N ASN A 47 -1.28 14.14 -1.09
CA ASN A 47 -1.58 15.26 -0.21
C ASN A 47 -0.96 15.05 1.18
N ASP A 48 -0.71 16.13 1.93
CA ASP A 48 -0.19 16.10 3.31
C ASP A 48 -0.88 15.03 4.17
N TYR A 49 -2.20 15.05 4.16
CA TYR A 49 -3.10 14.07 4.78
C TYR A 49 -4.43 14.09 4.02
N ARG A 50 -5.31 13.16 4.31
CA ARG A 50 -6.61 13.08 3.64
C ARG A 50 -7.44 14.33 3.92
N GLY A 51 -7.81 15.05 2.86
CA GLY A 51 -8.53 16.32 2.94
C GLY A 51 -7.66 17.58 3.02
N ALA A 52 -6.34 17.47 3.03
CA ALA A 52 -5.44 18.59 2.89
C ALA A 52 -5.29 19.00 1.41
N THR A 53 -5.09 20.30 1.14
CA THR A 53 -4.80 20.82 -0.21
C THR A 53 -3.31 20.84 -0.55
N GLY A 54 -2.42 20.75 0.45
CA GLY A 54 -0.98 20.66 0.21
C GLY A 54 -0.63 19.38 -0.54
N VAL A 55 -0.03 19.51 -1.72
CA VAL A 55 0.37 18.40 -2.59
C VAL A 55 1.88 18.32 -2.67
N HIS A 56 2.43 17.14 -2.52
CA HIS A 56 3.86 16.87 -2.58
C HIS A 56 4.18 15.77 -3.57
N GLY A 57 5.28 15.98 -4.31
CA GLY A 57 5.86 14.96 -5.18
C GLY A 57 7.21 14.51 -4.62
N TYR A 58 7.41 13.22 -4.52
CA TYR A 58 8.67 12.64 -4.03
C TYR A 58 9.20 11.58 -5.00
N PRO A 59 10.48 11.68 -5.39
CA PRO A 59 11.20 10.55 -5.93
C PRO A 59 11.48 9.56 -4.78
N LEU A 60 11.28 8.27 -5.04
CA LEU A 60 11.49 7.22 -4.05
C LEU A 60 12.34 6.09 -4.63
N PRO A 61 13.30 5.54 -3.87
CA PRO A 61 13.83 4.23 -4.17
C PRO A 61 12.73 3.19 -3.97
N VAL A 62 12.61 2.26 -4.92
CA VAL A 62 11.59 1.20 -4.89
C VAL A 62 12.30 -0.14 -4.76
N PRO A 63 12.46 -0.67 -3.54
CA PRO A 63 12.89 -2.03 -3.36
C PRO A 63 11.77 -2.98 -3.79
N TYR A 64 12.15 -4.04 -4.48
CA TYR A 64 11.25 -5.10 -4.95
C TYR A 64 11.75 -6.42 -4.41
N PHE A 65 10.88 -7.13 -3.71
CA PHE A 65 11.18 -8.45 -3.20
C PHE A 65 9.95 -9.33 -3.29
N ILE A 66 10.09 -10.49 -3.92
CA ILE A 66 9.07 -11.54 -3.93
C ILE A 66 9.70 -12.79 -3.32
N TYR A 67 8.97 -13.45 -2.45
CA TYR A 67 9.30 -14.76 -1.90
C TYR A 67 8.06 -15.66 -1.98
N ARG A 68 8.22 -16.84 -2.60
CA ARG A 68 7.14 -17.80 -2.89
C ARG A 68 7.31 -19.07 -2.06
N GLY A 69 7.42 -18.93 -0.74
CA GLY A 69 7.51 -20.08 0.17
C GLY A 69 6.16 -20.72 0.46
N ASP A 70 6.18 -21.96 0.95
CA ASP A 70 4.97 -22.74 1.23
C ASP A 70 4.16 -22.20 2.42
N ILE A 71 4.84 -21.66 3.43
CA ILE A 71 4.23 -21.15 4.67
C ILE A 71 4.16 -19.62 4.68
N LEU A 72 5.20 -18.97 4.15
CA LEU A 72 5.33 -17.53 4.11
C LEU A 72 5.55 -17.09 2.68
N ARG A 73 4.71 -16.19 2.20
CA ARG A 73 4.90 -15.49 0.93
C ARG A 73 5.11 -14.01 1.20
N ALA A 74 6.04 -13.41 0.53
CA ALA A 74 6.20 -11.97 0.49
C ALA A 74 6.13 -11.54 -0.98
N ASP A 75 5.15 -10.75 -1.30
CA ASP A 75 4.95 -10.23 -2.65
C ASP A 75 4.51 -8.75 -2.60
N ARG A 76 3.99 -8.24 -3.69
CA ARG A 76 3.57 -6.84 -3.81
C ARG A 76 2.33 -6.49 -2.99
N ASP A 77 1.55 -7.49 -2.59
CA ASP A 77 0.35 -7.34 -1.79
C ASP A 77 0.65 -7.35 -0.29
N GLY A 78 1.88 -7.70 0.08
CA GLY A 78 2.36 -7.72 1.45
C GLY A 78 3.02 -9.03 1.87
N LEU A 79 3.04 -9.27 3.16
CA LEU A 79 3.52 -10.50 3.76
C LEU A 79 2.31 -11.40 4.04
N HIS A 80 2.23 -12.52 3.35
CA HIS A 80 1.15 -13.50 3.46
C HIS A 80 1.61 -14.69 4.29
N GLY A 81 0.91 -14.97 5.38
CA GLY A 81 1.11 -16.19 6.14
C GLY A 81 0.05 -17.23 5.75
N ARG A 82 0.46 -18.33 5.11
CA ARG A 82 -0.44 -19.48 4.85
C ARG A 82 -0.78 -20.25 6.14
N LEU A 83 -1.24 -19.56 7.18
CA LEU A 83 -1.64 -20.19 8.44
C LEU A 83 -3.02 -20.85 8.32
N LEU A 84 -3.84 -20.45 7.36
CA LEU A 84 -5.16 -21.01 7.06
C LEU A 84 -5.36 -21.01 5.54
N ASN A 85 -4.83 -22.00 4.86
CA ASN A 85 -5.14 -22.21 3.44
C ASN A 85 -6.44 -23.03 3.34
N GLN A 86 -7.57 -22.37 3.56
CA GLN A 86 -8.85 -22.88 3.10
C GLN A 86 -9.11 -22.29 1.72
N ARG A 87 -9.67 -23.06 0.82
CA ARG A 87 -9.96 -22.76 -0.59
C ARG A 87 -10.60 -21.38 -0.85
N TYR A 88 -11.08 -20.70 0.19
CA TYR A 88 -11.86 -19.46 0.10
C TYR A 88 -11.33 -18.30 0.92
N VAL A 89 -10.39 -18.52 1.83
CA VAL A 89 -9.90 -17.49 2.77
C VAL A 89 -8.40 -17.60 2.96
N GLU A 90 -7.69 -16.50 2.80
CA GLU A 90 -6.26 -16.35 3.05
C GLU A 90 -6.04 -15.32 4.17
N PHE A 91 -5.04 -15.56 5.00
CA PHE A 91 -4.63 -14.64 6.06
C PHE A 91 -3.37 -13.90 5.63
N ASP A 92 -3.43 -12.57 5.63
CA ASP A 92 -2.37 -11.68 5.19
C ASP A 92 -1.91 -10.72 6.29
N LEU A 93 -0.74 -10.13 6.11
CA LEU A 93 -0.31 -8.96 6.85
C LEU A 93 -0.43 -7.72 5.94
N SER A 94 -1.25 -6.77 6.36
CA SER A 94 -1.43 -5.50 5.64
C SER A 94 -0.58 -4.40 6.27
N ALA A 95 0.07 -3.59 5.44
CA ALA A 95 0.83 -2.42 5.88
C ALA A 95 0.49 -1.19 5.04
N ASN A 96 0.59 0.00 5.66
CA ASN A 96 0.46 1.30 5.01
C ASN A 96 1.36 2.32 5.72
N ALA A 97 1.80 3.37 5.03
CA ALA A 97 2.65 4.40 5.63
C ALA A 97 2.27 5.78 5.12
N THR A 98 2.50 6.80 5.95
CA THR A 98 2.34 8.20 5.59
C THR A 98 3.65 8.96 5.72
N ALA A 99 3.85 9.98 4.87
CA ALA A 99 4.96 10.91 5.01
C ALA A 99 4.74 11.88 6.20
N PRO A 100 5.81 12.51 6.72
CA PRO A 100 5.68 13.53 7.74
C PRO A 100 5.07 14.82 7.15
N VAL A 101 4.30 15.56 7.97
CA VAL A 101 3.76 16.85 7.59
C VAL A 101 4.36 17.95 8.47
N PHE A 102 5.09 18.85 7.84
CA PHE A 102 5.64 20.01 8.52
C PHE A 102 4.61 21.13 8.55
N SER A 103 4.09 21.44 9.74
CA SER A 103 3.00 22.40 9.93
C SER A 103 3.34 23.82 9.43
N ARG A 104 4.62 24.18 9.36
CA ARG A 104 5.10 25.43 8.72
C ARG A 104 4.82 25.51 7.22
N ASN A 105 4.68 24.36 6.55
CA ASN A 105 4.43 24.24 5.12
C ASN A 105 2.96 23.97 4.79
N SER A 106 2.12 23.80 5.82
CA SER A 106 0.70 23.49 5.69
C SER A 106 -0.14 24.62 6.27
N ALA A 107 -0.75 25.44 5.41
CA ALA A 107 -1.51 26.61 5.84
C ALA A 107 -2.56 26.31 6.92
N PRO A 108 -3.41 25.23 6.81
CA PRO A 108 -4.41 24.92 7.82
C PRO A 108 -3.80 24.51 9.17
N ARG A 109 -2.54 24.05 9.19
CA ARG A 109 -1.85 23.58 10.39
C ARG A 109 -0.79 24.57 10.92
N SER A 110 -0.68 25.75 10.34
CA SER A 110 0.33 26.74 10.77
C SER A 110 0.27 27.00 12.29
N GLY A 111 1.41 26.90 12.97
CA GLY A 111 1.52 27.04 14.43
C GLY A 111 1.11 25.81 15.26
N MET A 112 0.66 24.73 14.63
CA MET A 112 0.40 23.45 15.29
C MET A 112 1.66 22.55 15.28
N PRO A 113 1.72 21.51 16.10
CA PRO A 113 2.79 20.50 16.02
C PRO A 113 2.84 19.82 14.65
N ASN A 114 4.05 19.44 14.21
CA ASN A 114 4.23 18.64 13.02
C ASN A 114 3.57 17.24 13.21
N LEU A 115 3.11 16.67 12.10
CA LEU A 115 2.73 15.25 12.08
C LEU A 115 3.96 14.43 11.70
N ALA A 116 4.33 13.49 12.56
CA ALA A 116 5.36 12.51 12.24
C ALA A 116 4.84 11.54 11.16
N SER A 117 5.75 10.92 10.41
CA SER A 117 5.40 9.77 9.58
C SER A 117 4.70 8.73 10.43
N THR A 118 3.74 8.01 9.84
CA THR A 118 3.08 6.90 10.51
C THR A 118 3.29 5.61 9.73
N LEU A 119 3.36 4.50 10.44
CA LEU A 119 3.29 3.16 9.91
C LEU A 119 2.02 2.51 10.45
N GLU A 120 1.20 2.00 9.56
CA GLU A 120 0.03 1.19 9.88
C GLU A 120 0.35 -0.25 9.53
N PHE A 121 0.10 -1.19 10.44
CA PHE A 121 0.31 -2.62 10.18
C PHE A 121 -0.67 -3.45 10.99
N GLY A 122 -1.00 -4.61 10.46
CA GLY A 122 -1.89 -5.54 11.13
C GLY A 122 -2.44 -6.63 10.21
N PRO A 123 -3.24 -7.55 10.74
CA PRO A 123 -3.80 -8.66 10.00
C PRO A 123 -4.82 -8.19 8.95
N SER A 124 -4.93 -8.97 7.89
CA SER A 124 -5.96 -8.87 6.86
C SER A 124 -6.48 -10.26 6.52
N LEU A 125 -7.78 -10.39 6.40
CA LEU A 125 -8.39 -11.58 5.79
C LEU A 125 -8.75 -11.24 4.35
N GLN A 126 -8.35 -12.11 3.44
CA GLN A 126 -8.71 -12.06 2.04
C GLN A 126 -9.69 -13.20 1.73
N TRP A 127 -10.85 -12.84 1.20
CA TRP A 127 -11.92 -13.75 0.81
C TRP A 127 -11.98 -13.81 -0.70
N HIS A 128 -11.75 -15.00 -1.28
CA HIS A 128 -11.86 -15.22 -2.72
C HIS A 128 -13.33 -15.34 -3.09
N LEU A 129 -13.94 -14.25 -3.56
CA LEU A 129 -15.37 -14.21 -3.85
C LEU A 129 -15.69 -14.86 -5.20
N TRP A 130 -14.86 -14.60 -6.20
CA TRP A 130 -15.09 -15.11 -7.53
C TRP A 130 -13.82 -15.09 -8.39
N ARG A 131 -13.70 -16.09 -9.29
CA ARG A 131 -12.64 -16.19 -10.28
C ARG A 131 -13.26 -16.65 -11.60
N ALA A 132 -12.91 -16.02 -12.73
CA ALA A 132 -13.30 -16.48 -14.06
C ALA A 132 -12.70 -17.86 -14.33
N GLY A 133 -13.40 -18.68 -15.13
CA GLY A 133 -12.95 -20.05 -15.43
C GLY A 133 -11.59 -20.14 -16.11
N ASP A 134 -11.15 -19.08 -16.80
CA ASP A 134 -9.83 -18.96 -17.41
C ASP A 134 -8.77 -18.33 -16.47
N GLY A 135 -9.14 -18.03 -15.22
CA GLY A 135 -8.27 -17.45 -14.21
C GLY A 135 -7.83 -15.99 -14.44
N ARG A 136 -8.31 -15.34 -15.49
CA ARG A 136 -7.87 -13.99 -15.87
C ARG A 136 -8.45 -12.87 -15.03
N LEU A 137 -9.64 -13.08 -14.48
CA LEU A 137 -10.34 -12.11 -13.66
C LEU A 137 -10.62 -12.70 -12.29
N ARG A 138 -10.24 -11.98 -11.24
CA ARG A 138 -10.42 -12.39 -9.86
C ARG A 138 -11.03 -11.24 -9.06
N LEU A 139 -12.02 -11.57 -8.23
CA LEU A 139 -12.67 -10.65 -7.30
C LEU A 139 -12.45 -11.16 -5.88
N ASP A 140 -11.81 -10.34 -5.08
CA ASP A 140 -11.52 -10.62 -3.68
C ASP A 140 -12.10 -9.54 -2.77
N LEU A 141 -12.52 -9.93 -1.57
CA LEU A 141 -12.81 -9.00 -0.47
C LEU A 141 -11.63 -9.06 0.51
N ARG A 142 -11.05 -7.93 0.83
CA ARG A 142 -9.97 -7.79 1.82
C ARG A 142 -10.48 -7.01 3.02
N THR A 143 -10.15 -7.47 4.23
CA THR A 143 -10.61 -6.86 5.48
C THR A 143 -9.45 -6.57 6.42
N PRO A 144 -8.54 -5.63 6.06
CA PRO A 144 -7.40 -5.27 6.88
C PRO A 144 -7.81 -4.49 8.14
N VAL A 145 -7.23 -4.87 9.27
CA VAL A 145 -7.31 -4.16 10.55
C VAL A 145 -5.89 -3.80 10.96
N ARG A 146 -5.53 -2.52 10.93
CA ARG A 146 -4.18 -2.04 11.14
C ARG A 146 -4.08 -1.14 12.36
N ASN A 147 -3.04 -1.32 13.18
CA ASN A 147 -2.66 -0.35 14.19
C ASN A 147 -1.72 0.68 13.58
N ALA A 148 -2.03 1.95 13.77
CA ALA A 148 -1.22 3.07 13.31
C ALA A 148 -0.28 3.53 14.41
N VAL A 149 1.02 3.62 14.11
CA VAL A 149 2.08 4.02 15.03
C VAL A 149 2.90 5.15 14.40
N THR A 150 3.20 6.18 15.18
CA THR A 150 4.10 7.26 14.73
C THR A 150 5.55 6.77 14.69
N LEU A 151 6.30 7.17 13.67
CA LEU A 151 7.74 6.92 13.55
C LEU A 151 8.56 8.03 14.24
N ALA A 152 8.01 8.63 15.32
CA ALA A 152 8.70 9.56 16.18
C ALA A 152 9.43 8.81 17.31
N SER A 153 10.30 9.49 18.03
CA SER A 153 10.96 8.97 19.22
C SER A 153 10.41 9.66 20.47
N PRO A 154 9.76 8.94 21.41
CA PRO A 154 9.35 7.53 21.33
C PRO A 154 8.18 7.30 20.36
N PRO A 155 8.07 6.12 19.73
CA PRO A 155 6.94 5.77 18.88
C PRO A 155 5.66 5.65 19.74
N ARG A 156 4.52 6.06 19.17
CA ARG A 156 3.22 6.01 19.86
C ARG A 156 2.13 5.48 18.94
N SER A 157 1.32 4.56 19.44
CA SER A 157 0.10 4.17 18.74
C SER A 157 -0.88 5.35 18.71
N ILE A 158 -1.41 5.63 17.54
CA ILE A 158 -2.44 6.65 17.33
C ILE A 158 -3.82 6.03 17.04
N GLY A 159 -3.95 4.71 17.17
CA GLY A 159 -5.24 4.02 17.06
C GLY A 159 -5.30 3.01 15.91
N TRP A 160 -6.50 2.47 15.71
CA TRP A 160 -6.75 1.42 14.72
C TRP A 160 -7.52 1.95 13.51
N VAL A 161 -7.20 1.38 12.36
CA VAL A 161 -7.85 1.63 11.07
C VAL A 161 -8.39 0.32 10.53
N PHE A 162 -9.64 0.32 10.10
CA PHE A 162 -10.30 -0.76 9.39
C PHE A 162 -10.67 -0.29 7.99
N ALA A 163 -10.17 -0.95 6.95
CA ALA A 163 -10.30 -0.51 5.56
C ALA A 163 -10.76 -1.64 4.63
N PRO A 164 -11.99 -2.18 4.83
CA PRO A 164 -12.50 -3.24 3.98
C PRO A 164 -12.59 -2.74 2.53
N ASN A 165 -12.19 -3.59 1.60
CA ASN A 165 -12.18 -3.22 0.18
C ASN A 165 -12.42 -4.43 -0.72
N LEU A 166 -13.03 -4.17 -1.88
CA LEU A 166 -13.12 -5.10 -2.99
C LEU A 166 -11.93 -4.87 -3.91
N SER A 167 -11.26 -5.93 -4.32
CA SER A 167 -10.17 -5.94 -5.29
C SER A 167 -10.57 -6.75 -6.50
N LEU A 168 -10.56 -6.13 -7.67
CA LEU A 168 -10.79 -6.76 -8.96
C LEU A 168 -9.47 -6.75 -9.74
N ASP A 169 -8.91 -7.93 -10.00
CA ASP A 169 -7.64 -8.10 -10.70
C ASP A 169 -7.88 -8.75 -12.06
N TYR A 170 -7.34 -8.12 -13.11
CA TYR A 170 -7.41 -8.60 -14.47
C TYR A 170 -6.02 -8.81 -15.07
N ARG A 171 -5.81 -9.98 -15.67
CA ARG A 171 -4.59 -10.39 -16.35
C ARG A 171 -4.81 -10.41 -17.86
N ALA A 172 -4.08 -9.57 -18.57
CA ALA A 172 -4.19 -9.51 -20.01
C ALA A 172 -3.43 -10.66 -20.68
N THR A 173 -3.98 -11.16 -21.77
CA THR A 173 -3.41 -12.25 -22.59
C THR A 173 -3.27 -11.85 -24.05
N GLY A 174 -2.72 -12.73 -24.87
CA GLY A 174 -2.52 -12.49 -26.32
C GLY A 174 -1.54 -11.34 -26.54
N ARG A 175 -1.90 -10.37 -27.38
CA ARG A 175 -1.04 -9.22 -27.71
C ARG A 175 -0.74 -8.32 -26.52
N ALA A 176 -1.59 -8.31 -25.50
CA ALA A 176 -1.42 -7.55 -24.27
C ALA A 176 -0.84 -8.40 -23.10
N ALA A 177 -0.35 -9.60 -23.37
CA ALA A 177 0.20 -10.48 -22.34
C ALA A 177 1.26 -9.78 -21.47
N GLY A 178 1.24 -10.08 -20.18
CA GLY A 178 2.13 -9.49 -19.18
C GLY A 178 1.62 -8.17 -18.58
N TRP A 179 0.55 -7.57 -19.09
CA TRP A 179 -0.13 -6.47 -18.43
C TRP A 179 -1.10 -7.00 -17.37
N ASN A 180 -1.07 -6.34 -16.21
CA ASN A 180 -2.00 -6.56 -15.11
C ASN A 180 -2.70 -5.25 -14.78
N LEU A 181 -4.01 -5.34 -14.58
CA LEU A 181 -4.87 -4.23 -14.15
C LEU A 181 -5.51 -4.61 -12.82
N GLY A 182 -5.44 -3.71 -11.85
CA GLY A 182 -6.08 -3.86 -10.55
C GLY A 182 -7.02 -2.68 -10.27
N LEU A 183 -8.21 -2.97 -9.78
CA LEU A 183 -9.15 -1.98 -9.28
C LEU A 183 -9.50 -2.34 -7.85
N LEU A 184 -9.20 -1.44 -6.90
CA LEU A 184 -9.47 -1.63 -5.49
C LEU A 184 -10.33 -0.48 -4.99
N GLY A 185 -11.39 -0.79 -4.25
CA GLY A 185 -12.25 0.24 -3.70
C GLY A 185 -12.95 -0.18 -2.41
N GLY A 186 -13.15 0.79 -1.51
CA GLY A 186 -13.86 0.53 -0.27
C GLY A 186 -13.87 1.70 0.71
N PRO A 187 -14.66 1.58 1.78
CA PRO A 187 -14.71 2.56 2.87
C PRO A 187 -13.50 2.42 3.80
N LEU A 188 -13.25 3.48 4.56
CA LEU A 188 -12.30 3.50 5.67
C LEU A 188 -13.03 3.86 6.95
N TYR A 189 -12.63 3.22 8.03
CA TYR A 189 -13.07 3.51 9.39
C TYR A 189 -11.85 3.63 10.28
N ALA A 190 -11.83 4.59 11.20
CA ALA A 190 -10.73 4.71 12.14
C ALA A 190 -11.22 5.09 13.54
N GLN A 191 -10.44 4.71 14.54
CA GLN A 191 -10.73 5.09 15.90
C GLN A 191 -10.58 6.61 16.09
N ARG A 192 -11.29 7.17 17.09
CA ARG A 192 -11.20 8.57 17.47
C ARG A 192 -9.75 9.03 17.61
N ARG A 193 -8.89 8.26 18.26
CA ARG A 193 -7.49 8.60 18.50
C ARG A 193 -6.69 8.80 17.18
N TYR A 194 -7.04 8.05 16.12
CA TYR A 194 -6.48 8.25 14.78
C TYR A 194 -6.96 9.55 14.17
N HIS A 195 -8.27 9.85 14.24
CA HIS A 195 -8.83 11.09 13.74
C HIS A 195 -8.33 12.30 14.54
N ASP A 196 -8.21 12.20 15.86
CA ASP A 196 -7.65 13.25 16.71
C ASP A 196 -6.25 13.66 16.27
N TYR A 197 -5.40 12.69 15.91
CA TYR A 197 -4.03 12.96 15.47
C TYR A 197 -3.95 13.84 14.23
N PHE A 198 -4.88 13.66 13.28
CA PHE A 198 -4.85 14.37 11.99
C PHE A 198 -5.78 15.60 11.97
N TYR A 199 -6.91 15.55 12.65
CA TYR A 199 -8.04 16.47 12.43
C TYR A 199 -8.48 17.26 13.63
N SER A 200 -8.03 16.98 14.86
CA SER A 200 -8.40 17.77 16.02
C SER A 200 -7.56 19.04 16.13
N VAL A 201 -8.19 20.10 16.63
CA VAL A 201 -7.58 21.39 16.98
C VAL A 201 -7.75 21.60 18.46
N ALA A 202 -6.67 21.51 19.23
CA ALA A 202 -6.69 21.74 20.66
C ALA A 202 -6.84 23.26 20.97
N PRO A 203 -7.41 23.66 22.13
CA PRO A 203 -7.70 25.05 22.47
C PRO A 203 -6.54 26.01 22.26
N GLN A 204 -5.31 25.60 22.63
CA GLN A 204 -4.10 26.42 22.49
C GLN A 204 -3.70 26.70 21.04
N TYR A 205 -4.22 25.97 20.09
CA TYR A 205 -3.99 26.16 18.64
C TYR A 205 -5.19 26.74 17.92
N ALA A 206 -6.27 27.03 18.64
CA ALA A 206 -7.47 27.64 18.08
C ALA A 206 -7.20 29.09 17.65
N THR A 207 -7.80 29.47 16.53
CA THR A 207 -7.79 30.82 16.00
C THR A 207 -9.19 31.17 15.49
N GLN A 208 -9.44 32.43 15.13
CA GLN A 208 -10.74 32.81 14.55
C GLN A 208 -11.07 32.04 13.25
N SER A 209 -10.06 31.75 12.42
CA SER A 209 -10.23 30.97 11.18
C SER A 209 -10.10 29.47 11.36
N ARG A 210 -9.62 29.02 12.50
CA ARG A 210 -9.43 27.61 12.86
C ARG A 210 -9.92 27.39 14.29
N PRO A 211 -11.23 27.24 14.51
CA PRO A 211 -11.78 27.01 15.84
C PRO A 211 -11.32 25.69 16.45
N GLU A 212 -11.47 25.56 17.76
CA GLU A 212 -11.32 24.28 18.46
C GLU A 212 -12.23 23.23 17.82
N TYR A 213 -11.68 22.03 17.66
CA TYR A 213 -12.39 20.90 17.09
C TYR A 213 -11.88 19.57 17.66
N GLN A 214 -12.80 18.69 18.03
CA GLN A 214 -12.51 17.34 18.48
C GLN A 214 -13.05 16.34 17.45
N ALA A 215 -12.16 15.65 16.74
CA ALA A 215 -12.54 14.73 15.70
C ALA A 215 -13.16 13.45 16.27
N PRO A 216 -14.39 13.07 15.90
CA PRO A 216 -14.98 11.80 16.30
C PRO A 216 -14.35 10.63 15.55
N GLY A 217 -14.40 9.42 16.14
CA GLY A 217 -14.01 8.19 15.47
C GLY A 217 -15.15 7.63 14.63
N GLY A 218 -14.82 6.79 13.66
CA GLY A 218 -15.78 6.08 12.80
C GLY A 218 -15.46 6.21 11.31
N TYR A 219 -16.47 6.43 10.48
CA TYR A 219 -16.31 6.52 9.03
C TYR A 219 -15.38 7.66 8.62
N ALA A 220 -14.37 7.30 7.81
CA ALA A 220 -13.29 8.19 7.38
C ALA A 220 -13.31 8.48 5.87
N GLY A 221 -14.42 8.21 5.19
CA GLY A 221 -14.52 8.34 3.74
C GLY A 221 -14.25 7.03 2.99
N SER A 222 -14.18 7.11 1.67
CA SER A 222 -13.94 5.98 0.78
C SER A 222 -12.75 6.25 -0.13
N GLN A 223 -12.25 5.20 -0.77
CA GLN A 223 -11.19 5.31 -1.77
C GLN A 223 -11.46 4.38 -2.96
N LEU A 224 -10.93 4.76 -4.11
CA LEU A 224 -10.84 3.93 -5.31
C LEU A 224 -9.42 4.04 -5.86
N LEU A 225 -8.78 2.91 -6.11
CA LEU A 225 -7.43 2.84 -6.65
C LEU A 225 -7.47 2.00 -7.93
N LEU A 226 -6.98 2.58 -9.01
CA LEU A 226 -6.68 1.90 -10.26
C LEU A 226 -5.16 1.72 -10.35
N ALA A 227 -4.74 0.50 -10.65
CA ALA A 227 -3.35 0.17 -10.80
C ALA A 227 -3.10 -0.57 -12.12
N VAL A 228 -1.96 -0.33 -12.74
CA VAL A 228 -1.51 -1.00 -13.95
C VAL A 228 -0.06 -1.39 -13.82
N SER A 229 0.30 -2.61 -14.24
CA SER A 229 1.70 -3.02 -14.26
C SER A 229 2.00 -3.97 -15.40
N LYS A 230 3.29 -4.03 -15.73
CA LYS A 230 3.82 -5.03 -16.66
C LYS A 230 5.16 -5.55 -16.18
N ARG A 231 5.33 -6.88 -16.22
CA ARG A 231 6.59 -7.56 -15.95
C ARG A 231 7.25 -7.90 -17.29
N TYR A 232 8.49 -7.45 -17.42
CA TYR A 232 9.43 -7.85 -18.47
C TYR A 232 10.49 -8.78 -17.85
N PRO A 233 11.29 -9.49 -18.65
CA PRO A 233 12.32 -10.40 -18.09
C PRO A 233 13.26 -9.72 -17.09
N ASP A 234 13.75 -8.51 -17.42
CA ASP A 234 14.79 -7.83 -16.65
C ASP A 234 14.28 -6.69 -15.78
N TYR A 235 13.04 -6.22 -16.01
CA TYR A 235 12.47 -5.11 -15.27
C TYR A 235 10.95 -5.20 -15.13
N TRP A 236 10.42 -4.44 -14.19
CA TRP A 236 8.99 -4.27 -13.98
C TRP A 236 8.65 -2.79 -14.02
N ILE A 237 7.52 -2.46 -14.61
CA ILE A 237 6.94 -1.12 -14.57
C ILE A 237 5.57 -1.17 -13.92
N GLY A 238 5.21 -0.11 -13.20
CA GLY A 238 3.89 0.02 -12.61
C GLY A 238 3.49 1.47 -12.40
N ALA A 239 2.19 1.69 -12.40
CA ALA A 239 1.59 2.97 -12.08
C ALA A 239 0.29 2.75 -11.33
N TYR A 240 -0.08 3.70 -10.48
CA TYR A 240 -1.40 3.73 -9.86
C TYR A 240 -1.97 5.13 -9.82
N LEU A 241 -3.29 5.20 -9.79
CA LEU A 241 -4.07 6.40 -9.57
C LEU A 241 -5.10 6.10 -8.49
N ARG A 242 -5.15 6.91 -7.44
CA ARG A 242 -6.11 6.78 -6.34
C ARG A 242 -6.94 8.04 -6.22
N HIS A 243 -8.23 7.86 -6.07
CA HIS A 243 -9.17 8.89 -5.72
C HIS A 243 -9.74 8.64 -4.32
N ASP A 244 -9.73 9.65 -3.48
CA ASP A 244 -10.28 9.63 -2.13
C ASP A 244 -11.50 10.53 -2.06
N TRP A 245 -12.60 10.03 -1.48
CA TRP A 245 -13.82 10.78 -1.17
C TRP A 245 -14.00 10.85 0.34
N LEU A 246 -14.14 12.04 0.87
CA LEU A 246 -14.37 12.29 2.29
C LEU A 246 -15.83 12.65 2.59
N GLN A 247 -16.71 12.57 1.59
CA GLN A 247 -18.14 12.84 1.79
C GLN A 247 -18.70 11.91 2.87
N GLY A 248 -19.32 12.50 3.90
CA GLY A 248 -19.86 11.77 5.04
C GLY A 248 -18.83 11.31 6.08
N ALA A 249 -17.53 11.60 5.89
CA ALA A 249 -16.53 11.35 6.93
C ALA A 249 -16.88 12.12 8.20
N LEU A 250 -16.75 11.47 9.37
CA LEU A 250 -17.19 12.07 10.63
C LEU A 250 -16.35 13.28 11.07
N PHE A 251 -15.17 13.44 10.50
CA PHE A 251 -14.31 14.62 10.71
C PHE A 251 -14.41 15.68 9.61
N ILE A 252 -15.41 15.59 8.73
CA ILE A 252 -15.52 16.45 7.54
C ILE A 252 -15.63 17.94 7.87
N ASP A 253 -16.16 18.27 9.05
CA ASP A 253 -16.33 19.65 9.54
C ASP A 253 -15.09 20.18 10.27
N SER A 254 -14.00 19.41 10.35
CA SER A 254 -12.75 19.90 10.90
C SER A 254 -12.21 21.07 10.07
N PRO A 255 -11.75 22.17 10.71
CA PRO A 255 -11.12 23.27 10.01
C PRO A 255 -9.80 22.88 9.30
N LEU A 256 -9.27 21.69 9.57
CA LEU A 256 -8.12 21.12 8.91
C LEU A 256 -8.46 20.40 7.61
N VAL A 257 -9.74 20.14 7.33
CA VAL A 257 -10.24 19.55 6.08
C VAL A 257 -10.54 20.66 5.08
N GLN A 258 -9.73 20.75 4.03
CA GLN A 258 -9.81 21.82 3.04
C GLN A 258 -10.45 21.37 1.72
N GLN A 259 -10.48 20.07 1.47
CA GLN A 259 -11.13 19.49 0.29
C GLN A 259 -11.78 18.15 0.64
N ARG A 260 -12.89 17.85 -0.05
CA ARG A 260 -13.68 16.64 0.19
C ARG A 260 -13.36 15.49 -0.74
N SER A 261 -12.59 15.75 -1.77
CA SER A 261 -12.06 14.72 -2.66
C SER A 261 -10.75 15.16 -3.29
N TYR A 262 -9.88 14.21 -3.59
CA TYR A 262 -8.57 14.49 -4.18
C TYR A 262 -8.00 13.25 -4.87
N TRP A 263 -7.01 13.50 -5.72
CA TRP A 263 -6.26 12.47 -6.43
C TRP A 263 -4.85 12.33 -5.87
N SER A 264 -4.36 11.10 -5.84
CA SER A 264 -2.97 10.78 -5.60
C SER A 264 -2.53 9.69 -6.57
N GLY A 265 -1.24 9.57 -6.84
CA GLY A 265 -0.77 8.58 -7.79
C GLY A 265 0.73 8.39 -7.75
N GLY A 266 1.20 7.40 -8.50
CA GLY A 266 2.63 7.13 -8.59
C GLY A 266 2.96 6.23 -9.77
N ILE A 267 4.23 6.27 -10.13
CA ILE A 267 4.84 5.43 -11.17
C ILE A 267 6.15 4.85 -10.64
N ALA A 268 6.52 3.67 -11.12
CA ALA A 268 7.79 3.07 -10.75
C ALA A 268 8.33 2.21 -11.89
N ILE A 269 9.66 2.12 -11.95
CA ILE A 269 10.40 1.14 -12.72
C ILE A 269 11.39 0.44 -11.80
N VAL A 270 11.46 -0.88 -11.87
CA VAL A 270 12.29 -1.73 -11.03
C VAL A 270 13.07 -2.68 -11.90
N TRP A 271 14.38 -2.74 -11.73
CA TRP A 271 15.25 -3.71 -12.38
C TRP A 271 15.44 -4.92 -11.48
N MET A 272 15.36 -6.12 -12.08
CA MET A 272 15.62 -7.38 -11.39
C MET A 272 17.12 -7.59 -11.29
N ILE A 273 17.60 -7.67 -10.04
CA ILE A 273 19.04 -7.76 -9.77
C ILE A 273 19.46 -9.20 -9.51
N SER A 274 18.60 -9.97 -8.83
CA SER A 274 18.91 -11.33 -8.43
C SER A 274 17.64 -12.15 -8.24
N ALA A 275 17.73 -13.43 -8.54
CA ALA A 275 16.67 -14.41 -8.34
C ALA A 275 17.22 -15.72 -7.82
N SER A 276 16.39 -16.53 -7.16
CA SER A 276 16.73 -17.86 -6.69
C SER A 276 17.02 -18.80 -7.86
N ALA A 277 18.00 -19.68 -7.70
CA ALA A 277 18.19 -20.83 -8.59
C ALA A 277 17.15 -21.94 -8.32
N SER A 278 16.55 -21.95 -7.12
CA SER A 278 15.46 -22.85 -6.77
C SER A 278 14.18 -22.37 -7.41
N MET A 279 13.52 -23.25 -8.15
CA MET A 279 12.25 -22.98 -8.80
C MET A 279 11.12 -23.62 -8.01
N VAL A 280 9.98 -22.97 -7.94
CA VAL A 280 8.74 -23.47 -7.30
C VAL A 280 7.58 -23.39 -8.30
N ASP A 281 6.64 -24.30 -8.20
CA ASP A 281 5.40 -24.22 -8.97
C ASP A 281 4.58 -23.06 -8.41
N SER A 282 4.28 -22.08 -9.24
CA SER A 282 3.40 -20.99 -8.84
C SER A 282 1.97 -21.33 -9.25
N ASP A 283 1.10 -21.50 -8.26
CA ASP A 283 -0.36 -21.62 -8.43
C ASP A 283 -1.04 -20.24 -8.64
N ASP A 284 -0.27 -19.23 -9.03
CA ASP A 284 -0.75 -17.85 -9.18
C ASP A 284 -1.56 -17.62 -10.46
#